data_e3652c4c89f2d910c2d7ec4bf4ef8de2
#
_entry.id   e3652c4c89f2d910c2d7ec4bf4ef8de2
#
_cell.length_a   1.000
_cell.length_b   1.000
_cell.length_c   1.000
_cell.angle_alpha   90.00
_cell.angle_beta   90.00
_cell.angle_gamma   90.00
#
_symmetry.space_group_name_H-M   'P 1'
#
loop_
_entity.id
_entity.type
_entity.pdbx_description
1 polymer ?
#
loop_
_entity_poly.entity_id
_entity_poly.type
_entity_poly.pdbx_seq_one_letter_code
_entity_poly.pdbx_strand_id
1 'polypeptide(L)'
;MHPEPINLLGLDAPALTQLVGQWGGKPFRARQLQKWVHQRGTSQFDDMTDLARDFRAQLAQSCVVQAPKVLTQHRSADGTRKWLFDVGQGNAIESVFIPEDDRGTLCISSQAGCNVACRFCSTGHQGFNRNLTAAEIIGQLWWARHELMQDLDSARIPASIKSSRAENGSALSSGVTSDTRLISNVVMMGMGEPLLNYEPVLAALRMMLDDNAYGLSRRRVTVSTSGVVPMMDRLSQDCPVALAVSLHAPNDALRDELVPLNKKYPLNELLAACERYLEFAPRDFITFEYVMLDGVNDSDQHAKQLIDIARRINCKLNLIPFNPFPASGLQRSSASRIRIFAQHLMDAGIVTTVRKTRGDDIDAACGQLAGEVKDRTNLSEKMAARKMIPIKETHT
;
A
#
# COMPACT_ATOMS: atom_id res chain seq x y z
N MET A 1 -19.25 -23.31 21.96
CA MET A 1 -18.14 -22.69 21.21
C MET A 1 -17.82 -21.38 21.92
N HIS A 2 -16.58 -21.23 22.39
CA HIS A 2 -16.14 -19.91 22.87
C HIS A 2 -16.05 -18.97 21.67
N PRO A 3 -16.56 -17.74 21.75
CA PRO A 3 -16.40 -16.77 20.68
C PRO A 3 -14.90 -16.57 20.38
N GLU A 4 -14.55 -16.40 19.11
CA GLU A 4 -13.16 -16.08 18.75
C GLU A 4 -12.73 -14.78 19.43
N PRO A 5 -11.50 -14.71 19.95
CA PRO A 5 -11.02 -13.52 20.65
C PRO A 5 -10.94 -12.33 19.68
N ILE A 6 -11.31 -11.16 20.15
CA ILE A 6 -11.28 -9.93 19.36
C ILE A 6 -9.84 -9.49 19.15
N ASN A 7 -9.40 -9.40 17.90
CA ASN A 7 -8.07 -8.88 17.60
C ASN A 7 -8.03 -7.34 17.63
N LEU A 8 -7.38 -6.79 18.65
CA LEU A 8 -7.32 -5.34 18.87
C LEU A 8 -6.59 -4.57 17.78
N LEU A 9 -5.72 -5.23 16.99
CA LEU A 9 -5.07 -4.61 15.83
C LEU A 9 -6.09 -4.14 14.78
N GLY A 10 -7.28 -4.74 14.73
CA GLY A 10 -8.31 -4.38 13.77
C GLY A 10 -9.27 -3.26 14.19
N LEU A 11 -9.10 -2.71 15.40
CA LEU A 11 -10.03 -1.72 15.95
C LEU A 11 -9.46 -0.30 15.87
N ASP A 12 -10.10 0.56 15.08
CA ASP A 12 -9.83 2.00 15.10
C ASP A 12 -10.36 2.65 16.41
N ALA A 13 -10.05 3.93 16.64
CA ALA A 13 -10.40 4.61 17.88
C ALA A 13 -11.90 4.59 18.20
N PRO A 14 -12.84 4.78 17.25
CA PRO A 14 -14.27 4.61 17.49
C PRO A 14 -14.64 3.19 17.92
N ALA A 15 -14.20 2.16 17.20
CA ALA A 15 -14.51 0.77 17.49
C ALA A 15 -13.92 0.33 18.84
N LEU A 16 -12.69 0.75 19.15
CA LEU A 16 -12.05 0.47 20.43
C LEU A 16 -12.77 1.18 21.59
N THR A 17 -13.23 2.41 21.39
CA THR A 17 -14.03 3.16 22.39
C THR A 17 -15.37 2.47 22.65
N GLN A 18 -16.01 1.97 21.60
CA GLN A 18 -17.26 1.20 21.72
C GLN A 18 -17.05 -0.09 22.51
N LEU A 19 -15.99 -0.86 22.20
CA LEU A 19 -15.66 -2.10 22.92
C LEU A 19 -15.43 -1.83 24.41
N VAL A 20 -14.60 -0.83 24.74
CA VAL A 20 -14.32 -0.44 26.13
C VAL A 20 -15.59 0.04 26.84
N GLY A 21 -16.47 0.77 26.14
CA GLY A 21 -17.75 1.23 26.67
C GLY A 21 -18.72 0.09 26.99
N GLN A 22 -18.76 -0.97 26.17
CA GLN A 22 -19.56 -2.18 26.44
C GLN A 22 -19.16 -2.87 27.76
N TRP A 23 -17.91 -2.69 28.18
CA TRP A 23 -17.40 -3.20 29.45
C TRP A 23 -17.47 -2.18 30.59
N GLY A 24 -18.23 -1.10 30.42
CA GLY A 24 -18.37 -0.04 31.42
C GLY A 24 -17.11 0.83 31.59
N GLY A 25 -16.15 0.71 30.69
CA GLY A 25 -14.93 1.51 30.71
C GLY A 25 -15.11 2.92 30.14
N LYS A 26 -14.30 3.86 30.62
CA LYS A 26 -14.31 5.25 30.13
C LYS A 26 -13.48 5.41 28.83
N PRO A 27 -13.81 6.36 27.94
CA PRO A 27 -13.12 6.55 26.64
C PRO A 27 -11.59 6.73 26.74
N PHE A 28 -11.06 7.28 27.85
CA PHE A 28 -9.61 7.44 28.00
C PHE A 28 -8.87 6.08 28.08
N ARG A 29 -9.54 5.00 28.52
CA ARG A 29 -8.95 3.65 28.55
C ARG A 29 -8.75 3.09 27.15
N ALA A 30 -9.64 3.42 26.20
CA ALA A 30 -9.42 3.08 24.80
C ALA A 30 -8.15 3.74 24.24
N ARG A 31 -7.91 5.02 24.55
CA ARG A 31 -6.68 5.72 24.17
C ARG A 31 -5.42 5.13 24.81
N GLN A 32 -5.49 4.76 26.10
CA GLN A 32 -4.36 4.06 26.75
C GLN A 32 -4.06 2.74 26.05
N LEU A 33 -5.10 1.93 25.81
CA LEU A 33 -4.96 0.63 25.13
C LEU A 33 -4.40 0.79 23.71
N GLN A 34 -4.88 1.77 22.95
CA GLN A 34 -4.38 2.07 21.60
C GLN A 34 -2.88 2.43 21.60
N LYS A 35 -2.44 3.23 22.58
CA LYS A 35 -0.99 3.54 22.75
C LYS A 35 -0.17 2.30 23.07
N TRP A 36 -0.65 1.42 23.93
CA TRP A 36 0.06 0.17 24.24
C TRP A 36 0.19 -0.72 23.03
N VAL A 37 -0.91 -0.94 22.32
CA VAL A 37 -0.94 -1.83 21.14
C VAL A 37 -0.11 -1.26 20.00
N HIS A 38 -0.32 0.01 19.62
CA HIS A 38 0.26 0.56 18.40
C HIS A 38 1.53 1.38 18.60
N GLN A 39 1.63 2.22 19.65
CA GLN A 39 2.85 3.01 19.86
C GLN A 39 3.96 2.20 20.52
N ARG A 40 3.63 1.41 21.55
CA ARG A 40 4.60 0.59 22.25
C ARG A 40 4.81 -0.80 21.63
N GLY A 41 3.90 -1.22 20.74
CA GLY A 41 3.99 -2.50 20.04
C GLY A 41 3.82 -3.71 20.98
N THR A 42 3.08 -3.56 22.07
CA THR A 42 2.93 -4.60 23.10
C THR A 42 1.78 -5.53 22.74
N SER A 43 2.04 -6.83 22.75
CA SER A 43 1.02 -7.88 22.60
C SER A 43 0.60 -8.53 23.94
N GLN A 44 1.34 -8.27 25.02
CA GLN A 44 1.09 -8.85 26.34
C GLN A 44 0.31 -7.85 27.22
N PHE A 45 -0.88 -8.22 27.64
CA PHE A 45 -1.72 -7.33 28.47
C PHE A 45 -1.14 -7.06 29.85
N ASP A 46 -0.34 -7.99 30.38
CA ASP A 46 0.31 -7.81 31.68
C ASP A 46 1.35 -6.67 31.70
N ASP A 47 1.94 -6.37 30.56
CA ASP A 47 2.89 -5.26 30.41
C ASP A 47 2.21 -3.88 30.41
N MET A 48 0.89 -3.82 30.24
CA MET A 48 0.11 -2.59 30.17
C MET A 48 -0.16 -2.01 31.57
N THR A 49 0.92 -1.58 32.24
CA THR A 49 0.93 -1.28 33.68
C THR A 49 0.07 -0.09 34.13
N ASP A 50 -0.26 0.84 33.23
CA ASP A 50 -1.18 1.94 33.52
C ASP A 50 -2.68 1.59 33.37
N LEU A 51 -2.97 0.33 32.97
CA LEU A 51 -4.32 -0.23 32.96
C LEU A 51 -4.58 -0.99 34.27
N ALA A 52 -5.80 -0.86 34.80
CA ALA A 52 -6.21 -1.58 36.01
C ALA A 52 -6.10 -3.11 35.83
N ARG A 53 -5.71 -3.83 36.88
CA ARG A 53 -5.49 -5.29 36.82
C ARG A 53 -6.72 -6.05 36.34
N ASP A 54 -7.91 -5.71 36.81
CA ASP A 54 -9.16 -6.39 36.42
C ASP A 54 -9.47 -6.15 34.93
N PHE A 55 -9.17 -4.95 34.42
CA PHE A 55 -9.35 -4.63 33.00
C PHE A 55 -8.36 -5.40 32.12
N ARG A 56 -7.09 -5.57 32.55
CA ARG A 56 -6.11 -6.43 31.86
C ARG A 56 -6.54 -7.89 31.83
N ALA A 57 -7.07 -8.39 32.94
CA ALA A 57 -7.62 -9.76 33.02
C ALA A 57 -8.80 -9.96 32.06
N GLN A 58 -9.68 -8.96 31.95
CA GLN A 58 -10.80 -8.98 30.99
C GLN A 58 -10.31 -8.97 29.54
N LEU A 59 -9.31 -8.14 29.25
CA LEU A 59 -8.66 -8.13 27.91
C LEU A 59 -8.10 -9.50 27.57
N ALA A 60 -7.35 -10.12 28.49
CA ALA A 60 -6.74 -11.43 28.28
C ALA A 60 -7.74 -12.57 28.02
N GLN A 61 -8.98 -12.45 28.56
CA GLN A 61 -10.05 -13.42 28.33
C GLN A 61 -10.76 -13.23 26.99
N SER A 62 -10.84 -12.01 26.47
CA SER A 62 -11.72 -11.67 25.37
C SER A 62 -10.99 -11.17 24.12
N CYS A 63 -9.73 -10.79 24.23
CA CYS A 63 -8.98 -10.12 23.18
C CYS A 63 -7.61 -10.73 22.93
N VAL A 64 -7.07 -10.43 21.75
CA VAL A 64 -5.69 -10.71 21.38
C VAL A 64 -5.09 -9.49 20.66
N VAL A 65 -3.77 -9.40 20.66
CA VAL A 65 -3.00 -8.50 19.79
C VAL A 65 -2.11 -9.39 18.94
N GLN A 66 -2.56 -9.68 17.73
CA GLN A 66 -1.92 -10.67 16.87
C GLN A 66 -1.81 -10.18 15.43
N ALA A 67 -0.56 -9.96 14.98
CA ALA A 67 -0.25 -9.75 13.58
C ALA A 67 -0.31 -11.08 12.80
N PRO A 68 -0.50 -11.06 11.47
CA PRO A 68 -0.37 -12.25 10.64
C PRO A 68 1.02 -12.90 10.84
N LYS A 69 1.05 -14.24 10.84
CA LYS A 69 2.29 -14.99 11.04
C LYS A 69 3.20 -14.83 9.81
N VAL A 70 4.48 -14.50 10.03
CA VAL A 70 5.49 -14.51 8.97
C VAL A 70 5.85 -15.96 8.62
N LEU A 71 5.73 -16.30 7.34
CA LEU A 71 6.14 -17.57 6.76
C LEU A 71 7.60 -17.52 6.29
N THR A 72 7.93 -16.48 5.54
CA THR A 72 9.30 -16.25 5.03
C THR A 72 9.66 -14.78 5.05
N GLN A 73 10.96 -14.52 5.09
CA GLN A 73 11.54 -13.19 5.03
C GLN A 73 12.74 -13.19 4.11
N HIS A 74 12.84 -12.19 3.27
CA HIS A 74 13.98 -11.97 2.39
C HIS A 74 14.55 -10.57 2.59
N ARG A 75 15.89 -10.48 2.47
CA ARG A 75 16.64 -9.21 2.49
C ARG A 75 17.43 -9.08 1.20
N SER A 76 17.23 -7.97 0.51
CA SER A 76 18.01 -7.57 -0.65
C SER A 76 19.33 -6.94 -0.24
N ALA A 77 20.30 -6.95 -1.15
CA ALA A 77 21.57 -6.25 -0.97
C ALA A 77 21.41 -4.73 -0.81
N ASP A 78 20.35 -4.14 -1.34
CA ASP A 78 20.02 -2.71 -1.21
C ASP A 78 19.29 -2.36 0.09
N GLY A 79 19.12 -3.34 1.01
CA GLY A 79 18.45 -3.19 2.29
C GLY A 79 16.93 -3.35 2.24
N THR A 80 16.34 -3.55 1.07
CA THR A 80 14.92 -3.86 0.91
C THR A 80 14.60 -5.17 1.62
N ARG A 81 13.44 -5.23 2.31
CA ARG A 81 12.96 -6.42 2.98
C ARG A 81 11.60 -6.81 2.45
N LYS A 82 11.40 -8.09 2.25
CA LYS A 82 10.12 -8.66 1.85
C LYS A 82 9.71 -9.73 2.86
N TRP A 83 8.47 -9.65 3.32
CA TRP A 83 7.84 -10.64 4.19
C TRP A 83 6.67 -11.29 3.50
N LEU A 84 6.55 -12.61 3.67
CA LEU A 84 5.36 -13.38 3.32
C LEU A 84 4.60 -13.67 4.60
N PHE A 85 3.35 -13.21 4.67
CA PHE A 85 2.46 -13.36 5.82
C PHE A 85 1.36 -14.37 5.55
N ASP A 86 1.18 -15.32 6.45
CA ASP A 86 0.02 -16.22 6.46
C ASP A 86 -1.26 -15.44 6.84
N VAL A 87 -2.24 -15.49 5.96
CA VAL A 87 -3.57 -14.90 6.23
C VAL A 87 -4.67 -15.97 6.28
N GLY A 88 -4.26 -17.21 6.50
CA GLY A 88 -5.16 -18.34 6.70
C GLY A 88 -5.77 -18.90 5.42
N GLN A 89 -6.46 -20.02 5.56
CA GLN A 89 -7.12 -20.75 4.46
C GLN A 89 -6.18 -21.12 3.31
N GLY A 90 -4.86 -21.23 3.59
CA GLY A 90 -3.82 -21.49 2.60
C GLY A 90 -3.57 -20.30 1.65
N ASN A 91 -3.76 -19.09 2.14
CA ASN A 91 -3.37 -17.87 1.46
C ASN A 91 -2.27 -17.15 2.21
N ALA A 92 -1.35 -16.56 1.47
CA ALA A 92 -0.31 -15.70 2.01
C ALA A 92 -0.16 -14.43 1.17
N ILE A 93 0.20 -13.35 1.83
CA ILE A 93 0.37 -12.02 1.22
C ILE A 93 1.78 -11.51 1.46
N GLU A 94 2.23 -10.64 0.59
CA GLU A 94 3.55 -10.01 0.71
C GLU A 94 3.47 -8.55 1.13
N SER A 95 4.48 -8.14 1.92
CA SER A 95 4.77 -6.73 2.24
C SER A 95 6.23 -6.44 1.99
N VAL A 96 6.54 -5.20 1.61
CA VAL A 96 7.90 -4.78 1.27
C VAL A 96 8.26 -3.50 2.01
N PHE A 97 9.39 -3.53 2.72
CA PHE A 97 10.01 -2.33 3.28
C PHE A 97 11.18 -1.90 2.42
N ILE A 98 11.16 -0.63 2.01
CA ILE A 98 12.17 0.00 1.17
C ILE A 98 12.86 1.09 1.99
N PRO A 99 14.11 0.88 2.43
CA PRO A 99 14.87 1.93 3.09
C PRO A 99 15.39 2.95 2.05
N GLU A 100 15.33 4.21 2.42
CA GLU A 100 15.97 5.31 1.70
C GLU A 100 16.77 6.15 2.71
N ASP A 101 17.63 7.05 2.27
CA ASP A 101 18.60 7.75 3.14
C ASP A 101 17.94 8.49 4.32
N ASP A 102 16.78 9.12 4.09
CA ASP A 102 16.05 9.92 5.06
C ASP A 102 14.67 9.39 5.43
N ARG A 103 14.25 8.26 4.85
CA ARG A 103 12.91 7.71 5.02
C ARG A 103 12.86 6.20 4.82
N GLY A 104 11.85 5.57 5.43
CA GLY A 104 11.49 4.19 5.16
C GLY A 104 10.07 4.12 4.60
N THR A 105 9.89 3.45 3.47
CA THR A 105 8.57 3.25 2.85
C THR A 105 8.15 1.80 3.03
N LEU A 106 6.99 1.57 3.64
CA LEU A 106 6.38 0.26 3.74
C LEU A 106 5.24 0.12 2.73
N CYS A 107 5.37 -0.86 1.85
CA CYS A 107 4.33 -1.29 0.92
C CYS A 107 3.53 -2.42 1.55
N ILE A 108 2.20 -2.24 1.70
CA ILE A 108 1.30 -3.21 2.33
C ILE A 108 0.21 -3.67 1.37
N SER A 109 -0.26 -4.90 1.63
CA SER A 109 -1.33 -5.56 0.87
C SER A 109 -2.70 -5.34 1.51
N SER A 110 -3.75 -5.35 0.69
CA SER A 110 -5.15 -5.15 1.11
C SER A 110 -6.05 -6.34 0.81
N GLN A 111 -5.61 -7.27 -0.04
CA GLN A 111 -6.38 -8.47 -0.42
C GLN A 111 -5.44 -9.67 -0.58
N ALA A 112 -5.97 -10.88 -0.42
CA ALA A 112 -5.33 -12.11 -0.88
C ALA A 112 -5.70 -12.31 -2.36
N GLY A 113 -4.74 -11.97 -3.25
CA GLY A 113 -4.98 -11.85 -4.68
C GLY A 113 -5.59 -10.50 -5.08
N CYS A 114 -6.07 -10.38 -6.33
CA CYS A 114 -6.67 -9.14 -6.83
C CYS A 114 -7.74 -9.42 -7.89
N ASN A 115 -8.91 -8.81 -7.75
CA ASN A 115 -10.03 -9.00 -8.69
C ASN A 115 -10.02 -8.03 -9.89
N VAL A 116 -9.02 -7.14 -10.00
CA VAL A 116 -8.94 -6.19 -11.13
C VAL A 116 -8.36 -6.82 -12.39
N ALA A 117 -7.51 -7.85 -12.24
CA ALA A 117 -6.91 -8.60 -13.35
C ALA A 117 -6.07 -7.76 -14.33
N CYS A 118 -5.25 -6.85 -13.80
CA CYS A 118 -4.31 -6.08 -14.62
C CYS A 118 -3.28 -7.01 -15.27
N ARG A 119 -3.05 -6.88 -16.60
CA ARG A 119 -2.21 -7.79 -17.38
C ARG A 119 -0.73 -7.75 -17.01
N PHE A 120 -0.25 -6.64 -16.51
CA PHE A 120 1.15 -6.41 -16.13
C PHE A 120 1.44 -6.71 -14.65
N CYS A 121 0.47 -7.24 -13.89
CA CYS A 121 0.59 -7.44 -12.45
C CYS A 121 0.52 -8.91 -12.07
N SER A 122 1.56 -9.43 -11.43
CA SER A 122 1.63 -10.83 -10.97
C SER A 122 0.47 -11.20 -10.04
N THR A 123 0.14 -10.33 -9.09
CA THR A 123 -1.02 -10.52 -8.20
C THR A 123 -2.33 -10.66 -8.99
N GLY A 124 -2.50 -9.88 -10.09
CA GLY A 124 -3.69 -9.98 -10.95
C GLY A 124 -3.80 -11.33 -11.66
N HIS A 125 -2.67 -11.97 -11.96
CA HIS A 125 -2.64 -13.32 -12.58
C HIS A 125 -2.92 -14.45 -11.59
N GLN A 126 -2.76 -14.21 -10.28
CA GLN A 126 -3.07 -15.22 -9.26
C GLN A 126 -4.57 -15.35 -8.96
N GLY A 127 -5.40 -14.43 -9.47
CA GLY A 127 -6.82 -14.37 -9.17
C GLY A 127 -7.10 -13.74 -7.81
N PHE A 128 -8.27 -14.04 -7.24
CA PHE A 128 -8.74 -13.43 -6.00
C PHE A 128 -9.31 -14.47 -5.05
N ASN A 129 -8.98 -14.37 -3.78
CA ASN A 129 -9.56 -15.19 -2.72
C ASN A 129 -10.49 -14.39 -1.82
N ARG A 130 -9.97 -13.41 -1.08
CA ARG A 130 -10.73 -12.62 -0.13
C ARG A 130 -10.10 -11.25 0.17
N ASN A 131 -10.91 -10.41 0.75
CA ASN A 131 -10.46 -9.18 1.39
C ASN A 131 -9.70 -9.49 2.68
N LEU A 132 -8.68 -8.68 3.01
CA LEU A 132 -8.03 -8.71 4.30
C LEU A 132 -8.86 -7.95 5.33
N THR A 133 -8.83 -8.40 6.58
CA THR A 133 -9.36 -7.66 7.72
C THR A 133 -8.48 -6.44 8.04
N ALA A 134 -9.02 -5.48 8.78
CA ALA A 134 -8.23 -4.34 9.26
C ALA A 134 -7.03 -4.80 10.12
N ALA A 135 -7.20 -5.86 10.93
CA ALA A 135 -6.12 -6.45 11.71
C ALA A 135 -4.98 -7.02 10.84
N GLU A 136 -5.33 -7.67 9.73
CA GLU A 136 -4.32 -8.20 8.79
C GLU A 136 -3.62 -7.08 8.02
N ILE A 137 -4.32 -5.99 7.68
CA ILE A 137 -3.72 -4.82 7.01
C ILE A 137 -2.76 -4.10 7.97
N ILE A 138 -3.21 -3.73 9.15
CA ILE A 138 -2.38 -3.04 10.16
C ILE A 138 -1.30 -3.95 10.74
N GLY A 139 -1.58 -5.25 10.83
CA GLY A 139 -0.62 -6.24 11.31
C GLY A 139 0.68 -6.26 10.51
N GLN A 140 0.64 -5.96 9.20
CA GLN A 140 1.83 -5.82 8.36
C GLN A 140 2.71 -4.64 8.83
N LEU A 141 2.08 -3.48 9.11
CA LEU A 141 2.79 -2.31 9.64
C LEU A 141 3.30 -2.54 11.06
N TRP A 142 2.47 -3.16 11.92
CA TRP A 142 2.82 -3.48 13.30
C TRP A 142 4.02 -4.41 13.37
N TRP A 143 4.04 -5.48 12.58
CA TRP A 143 5.13 -6.43 12.49
C TRP A 143 6.41 -5.80 11.94
N ALA A 144 6.31 -5.11 10.79
CA ALA A 144 7.46 -4.50 10.15
C ALA A 144 8.17 -3.51 11.10
N ARG A 145 7.38 -2.69 11.81
CA ARG A 145 7.91 -1.77 12.80
C ARG A 145 8.62 -2.50 13.94
N HIS A 146 8.01 -3.54 14.49
CA HIS A 146 8.58 -4.31 15.59
C HIS A 146 9.93 -4.94 15.21
N GLU A 147 10.01 -5.57 14.06
CA GLU A 147 11.24 -6.18 13.57
C GLU A 147 12.34 -5.16 13.28
N LEU A 148 11.97 -4.05 12.62
CA LEU A 148 12.94 -2.99 12.33
C LEU A 148 13.51 -2.36 13.60
N MET A 149 12.73 -2.28 14.68
CA MET A 149 13.20 -1.79 15.99
C MET A 149 14.18 -2.77 16.64
N GLN A 150 13.86 -4.05 16.64
CA GLN A 150 14.77 -5.08 17.17
C GLN A 150 16.14 -5.07 16.47
N ASP A 151 16.14 -4.82 15.15
CA ASP A 151 17.38 -4.71 14.39
C ASP A 151 18.18 -3.44 14.73
N LEU A 152 17.52 -2.34 15.08
CA LEU A 152 18.19 -1.12 15.59
C LEU A 152 18.88 -1.36 16.91
N ASP A 153 18.18 -2.02 17.84
CA ASP A 153 18.70 -2.32 19.17
C ASP A 153 19.86 -3.30 19.10
N SER A 154 19.83 -4.24 18.15
CA SER A 154 20.90 -5.21 17.91
C SER A 154 22.06 -4.70 17.03
N ALA A 155 22.14 -3.38 16.74
CA ALA A 155 23.15 -2.74 15.88
C ALA A 155 23.25 -3.27 14.44
N ARG A 156 22.22 -3.95 13.93
CA ARG A 156 22.19 -4.60 12.60
C ARG A 156 21.68 -3.71 11.46
N ILE A 157 21.31 -2.45 11.74
CA ILE A 157 20.87 -1.49 10.70
C ILE A 157 22.04 -0.63 10.21
N PRO A 158 22.17 -0.38 8.90
CA PRO A 158 23.23 0.48 8.33
C PRO A 158 23.31 1.85 8.98
N ALA A 159 24.52 2.40 9.11
CA ALA A 159 24.80 3.67 9.78
C ALA A 159 24.09 4.89 9.16
N SER A 160 23.67 4.83 7.89
CA SER A 160 22.92 5.89 7.20
C SER A 160 21.59 6.23 7.87
N ILE A 161 20.92 5.25 8.47
CA ILE A 161 19.68 5.50 9.23
C ILE A 161 19.98 6.03 10.65
N LYS A 162 21.20 5.78 11.17
CA LYS A 162 21.64 6.27 12.48
C LYS A 162 22.09 7.73 12.49
N SER A 163 22.61 8.25 11.36
CA SER A 163 23.20 9.60 11.30
C SER A 163 22.16 10.73 11.34
N SER A 164 20.94 10.51 10.85
CA SER A 164 19.86 11.50 11.00
C SER A 164 19.39 11.70 12.46
N ARG A 165 19.91 10.88 13.38
CA ARG A 165 19.59 10.91 14.83
C ARG A 165 20.48 11.88 15.62
N ALA A 166 21.66 12.23 15.10
CA ALA A 166 22.68 12.95 15.86
C ALA A 166 22.66 14.47 15.66
N GLU A 167 22.03 15.00 14.63
CA GLU A 167 22.14 16.42 14.26
C GLU A 167 21.03 17.33 14.80
N ASN A 168 19.97 16.79 15.41
CA ASN A 168 18.94 17.59 16.07
C ASN A 168 19.02 17.46 17.59
N GLY A 169 20.09 18.03 18.17
CA GLY A 169 20.28 18.20 19.60
C GLY A 169 19.30 19.23 20.18
N SER A 170 18.06 18.83 20.41
CA SER A 170 17.22 19.47 21.40
C SER A 170 16.59 18.38 22.27
N ALA A 171 17.01 18.37 23.52
CA ALA A 171 16.39 17.62 24.59
C ALA A 171 14.92 18.05 24.70
N LEU A 172 14.01 17.25 24.14
CA LEU A 172 12.58 17.35 24.43
C LEU A 172 12.15 16.15 25.24
N SER A 173 11.72 16.51 26.43
CA SER A 173 11.10 15.67 27.44
C SER A 173 10.02 14.75 26.89
N SER A 174 10.08 13.51 27.41
CA SER A 174 8.97 12.56 27.57
C SER A 174 8.05 12.27 26.38
N GLY A 175 8.26 11.17 25.71
CA GLY A 175 7.19 10.29 25.26
C GLY A 175 6.87 10.18 23.78
N VAL A 176 7.57 10.88 22.88
CA VAL A 176 7.46 10.62 21.43
C VAL A 176 8.76 9.99 20.98
N THR A 177 8.74 8.68 20.89
CA THR A 177 9.90 7.88 20.51
C THR A 177 10.28 8.13 19.05
N SER A 178 11.57 8.13 18.81
CA SER A 178 12.30 8.16 17.52
C SER A 178 11.84 7.13 16.47
N ASP A 179 10.76 6.49 16.70
CA ASP A 179 10.21 5.28 16.13
C ASP A 179 9.47 5.48 14.82
N THR A 180 8.76 6.61 14.69
CA THR A 180 8.03 6.96 13.47
C THR A 180 8.94 7.26 12.28
N ARG A 181 10.24 7.37 12.50
CA ARG A 181 11.23 7.63 11.43
C ARG A 181 11.66 6.39 10.66
N LEU A 182 11.55 5.18 11.24
CA LEU A 182 11.91 3.95 10.54
C LEU A 182 10.95 3.68 9.37
N ILE A 183 9.65 3.72 9.65
CA ILE A 183 8.61 3.68 8.63
C ILE A 183 7.97 5.06 8.60
N SER A 184 8.43 5.91 7.72
CA SER A 184 7.94 7.28 7.56
C SER A 184 6.81 7.39 6.54
N ASN A 185 6.71 6.43 5.63
CA ASN A 185 5.67 6.38 4.60
C ASN A 185 5.05 4.99 4.56
N VAL A 186 3.73 4.94 4.34
CA VAL A 186 3.01 3.70 4.06
C VAL A 186 2.28 3.85 2.73
N VAL A 187 2.46 2.87 1.84
CA VAL A 187 1.80 2.85 0.53
C VAL A 187 1.00 1.56 0.37
N MET A 188 -0.28 1.69 0.04
CA MET A 188 -1.15 0.54 -0.26
C MET A 188 -0.99 0.18 -1.74
N MET A 189 0.20 -0.33 -2.09
CA MET A 189 0.61 -0.72 -3.44
C MET A 189 1.03 -2.19 -3.50
N GLY A 190 0.70 -2.96 -2.47
CA GLY A 190 0.92 -4.40 -2.41
C GLY A 190 -0.15 -5.17 -3.15
N MET A 191 -0.49 -6.36 -2.63
CA MET A 191 -1.49 -7.22 -3.25
C MET A 191 -2.90 -6.67 -3.02
N GLY A 192 -3.72 -6.64 -4.12
CA GLY A 192 -5.12 -6.24 -4.10
C GLY A 192 -5.40 -4.80 -4.53
N GLU A 193 -6.70 -4.54 -4.75
CA GLU A 193 -7.24 -3.21 -4.99
C GLU A 193 -7.81 -2.68 -3.66
N PRO A 194 -7.19 -1.68 -3.02
CA PRO A 194 -7.61 -1.21 -1.70
C PRO A 194 -9.06 -0.74 -1.65
N LEU A 195 -9.53 -0.07 -2.68
CA LEU A 195 -10.88 0.49 -2.72
C LEU A 195 -11.98 -0.56 -2.96
N LEU A 196 -11.62 -1.80 -3.31
CA LEU A 196 -12.55 -2.95 -3.29
C LEU A 196 -12.61 -3.62 -1.91
N ASN A 197 -11.78 -3.19 -0.94
CA ASN A 197 -11.80 -3.61 0.46
C ASN A 197 -12.01 -2.41 1.39
N TYR A 198 -12.99 -1.57 1.10
CA TYR A 198 -13.08 -0.21 1.59
C TYR A 198 -13.09 -0.08 3.12
N GLU A 199 -14.02 -0.75 3.83
CA GLU A 199 -14.18 -0.56 5.29
C GLU A 199 -12.94 -0.99 6.09
N PRO A 200 -12.33 -2.17 5.85
CA PRO A 200 -11.08 -2.54 6.50
C PRO A 200 -9.91 -1.60 6.17
N VAL A 201 -9.84 -1.11 4.93
CA VAL A 201 -8.84 -0.13 4.51
C VAL A 201 -9.05 1.20 5.22
N LEU A 202 -10.28 1.69 5.30
CA LEU A 202 -10.61 2.93 6.01
C LEU A 202 -10.24 2.86 7.50
N ALA A 203 -10.57 1.75 8.17
CA ALA A 203 -10.16 1.53 9.55
C ALA A 203 -8.64 1.54 9.71
N ALA A 204 -7.91 0.87 8.82
CA ALA A 204 -6.45 0.86 8.80
C ALA A 204 -5.87 2.26 8.57
N LEU A 205 -6.42 3.04 7.63
CA LEU A 205 -6.00 4.42 7.37
C LEU A 205 -6.20 5.30 8.61
N ARG A 206 -7.35 5.21 9.28
CA ARG A 206 -7.62 5.94 10.52
C ARG A 206 -6.60 5.61 11.61
N MET A 207 -6.24 4.35 11.78
CA MET A 207 -5.20 3.93 12.74
C MET A 207 -3.81 4.47 12.36
N MET A 208 -3.45 4.45 11.06
CA MET A 208 -2.18 5.02 10.60
C MET A 208 -2.05 6.52 10.88
N LEU A 209 -3.16 7.26 10.83
CA LEU A 209 -3.19 8.70 11.03
C LEU A 209 -3.37 9.11 12.50
N ASP A 210 -3.91 8.24 13.35
CA ASP A 210 -4.20 8.56 14.75
C ASP A 210 -2.93 8.76 15.57
N ASP A 211 -2.84 9.90 16.27
CA ASP A 211 -1.70 10.28 17.12
C ASP A 211 -1.51 9.32 18.31
N ASN A 212 -2.53 8.59 18.74
CA ASN A 212 -2.41 7.54 19.75
C ASN A 212 -1.98 6.18 19.18
N ALA A 213 -1.87 6.07 17.85
CA ALA A 213 -1.40 4.86 17.17
C ALA A 213 -0.09 5.14 16.42
N TYR A 214 -0.12 5.44 15.13
CA TYR A 214 1.11 5.62 14.34
C TYR A 214 1.44 7.09 14.05
N GLY A 215 0.50 8.01 14.12
CA GLY A 215 0.71 9.45 13.96
C GLY A 215 1.29 9.86 12.60
N LEU A 216 1.02 9.08 11.55
CA LEU A 216 1.49 9.41 10.21
C LEU A 216 0.67 10.57 9.63
N SER A 217 1.32 11.48 8.93
CA SER A 217 0.58 12.53 8.24
C SER A 217 -0.15 11.99 7.01
N ARG A 218 -1.28 12.60 6.64
CA ARG A 218 -2.05 12.25 5.43
C ARG A 218 -1.21 12.26 4.15
N ARG A 219 -0.14 13.05 4.09
CA ARG A 219 0.78 13.12 2.95
C ARG A 219 1.74 11.93 2.87
N ARG A 220 1.89 11.18 3.96
CA ARG A 220 2.81 10.06 4.08
C ARG A 220 2.12 8.70 3.99
N VAL A 221 0.81 8.70 3.96
CA VAL A 221 -0.01 7.52 3.67
C VAL A 221 -0.57 7.68 2.28
N THR A 222 -0.31 6.70 1.40
CA THR A 222 -0.78 6.73 0.01
C THR A 222 -1.68 5.54 -0.27
N VAL A 223 -2.89 5.81 -0.72
CA VAL A 223 -3.75 4.80 -1.33
C VAL A 223 -3.49 4.78 -2.82
N SER A 224 -3.20 3.60 -3.37
CA SER A 224 -3.12 3.38 -4.81
C SER A 224 -4.39 2.67 -5.28
N THR A 225 -4.97 3.13 -6.38
CA THR A 225 -6.17 2.52 -6.94
C THR A 225 -6.10 2.41 -8.45
N SER A 226 -6.70 1.37 -8.98
CA SER A 226 -6.95 1.22 -10.42
C SER A 226 -8.13 2.07 -10.93
N GLY A 227 -8.81 2.81 -10.02
CA GLY A 227 -9.89 3.72 -10.37
C GLY A 227 -11.29 3.19 -10.03
N VAL A 228 -11.52 2.75 -8.80
CA VAL A 228 -12.87 2.43 -8.28
C VAL A 228 -13.57 3.75 -7.95
N VAL A 229 -14.10 4.43 -8.97
CA VAL A 229 -14.60 5.82 -8.92
C VAL A 229 -15.51 6.12 -7.74
N PRO A 230 -16.59 5.36 -7.44
CA PRO A 230 -17.45 5.70 -6.31
C PRO A 230 -16.73 5.64 -4.96
N MET A 231 -15.71 4.79 -4.84
CA MET A 231 -14.94 4.67 -3.59
C MET A 231 -13.85 5.74 -3.50
N MET A 232 -13.36 6.27 -4.62
CA MET A 232 -12.51 7.47 -4.63
C MET A 232 -13.28 8.67 -4.08
N ASP A 233 -14.50 8.89 -4.55
CA ASP A 233 -15.37 9.97 -4.06
C ASP A 233 -15.66 9.80 -2.57
N ARG A 234 -15.90 8.58 -2.12
CA ARG A 234 -16.11 8.29 -0.70
C ARG A 234 -14.85 8.52 0.14
N LEU A 235 -13.67 8.10 -0.34
CA LEU A 235 -12.40 8.29 0.36
C LEU A 235 -12.05 9.77 0.53
N SER A 236 -12.40 10.61 -0.43
CA SER A 236 -12.19 12.05 -0.35
C SER A 236 -12.91 12.70 0.83
N GLN A 237 -14.03 12.14 1.25
CA GLN A 237 -14.83 12.62 2.38
C GLN A 237 -14.44 11.94 3.69
N ASP A 238 -14.28 10.61 3.68
CA ASP A 238 -14.10 9.82 4.90
C ASP A 238 -12.68 9.93 5.48
N CYS A 239 -11.65 9.94 4.60
CA CYS A 239 -10.25 9.96 5.00
C CYS A 239 -9.32 10.35 3.84
N PRO A 240 -9.29 11.62 3.41
CA PRO A 240 -8.44 12.04 2.30
C PRO A 240 -6.96 11.93 2.65
N VAL A 241 -6.28 10.99 1.99
CA VAL A 241 -4.83 10.75 2.06
C VAL A 241 -4.19 11.02 0.70
N ALA A 242 -2.87 10.88 0.57
CA ALA A 242 -2.24 10.97 -0.74
C ALA A 242 -2.80 9.88 -1.66
N LEU A 243 -3.12 10.25 -2.91
CA LEU A 243 -3.70 9.33 -3.88
C LEU A 243 -2.72 9.07 -5.02
N ALA A 244 -2.54 7.78 -5.33
CA ALA A 244 -1.91 7.31 -6.54
C ALA A 244 -2.93 6.58 -7.40
N VAL A 245 -2.92 6.84 -8.70
CA VAL A 245 -3.82 6.19 -9.66
C VAL A 245 -3.02 5.38 -10.65
N SER A 246 -3.31 4.10 -10.71
CA SER A 246 -2.79 3.16 -11.70
C SER A 246 -3.38 3.48 -13.07
N LEU A 247 -2.76 4.43 -13.78
CA LEU A 247 -3.22 4.91 -15.08
C LEU A 247 -2.87 3.91 -16.20
N HIS A 248 -1.59 3.66 -16.40
CA HIS A 248 -0.93 2.67 -17.25
C HIS A 248 -1.23 2.74 -18.76
N ALA A 249 -2.25 3.49 -19.17
CA ALA A 249 -2.57 3.76 -20.57
C ALA A 249 -3.17 5.17 -20.71
N PRO A 250 -2.91 5.87 -21.84
CA PRO A 250 -3.37 7.23 -22.01
C PRO A 250 -4.71 7.33 -22.78
N ASN A 251 -5.32 6.20 -23.14
CA ASN A 251 -6.61 6.10 -23.83
C ASN A 251 -7.39 4.87 -23.39
N ASP A 252 -8.73 4.90 -23.58
CA ASP A 252 -9.62 3.83 -23.11
C ASP A 252 -9.35 2.50 -23.79
N ALA A 253 -9.11 2.49 -25.10
CA ALA A 253 -8.89 1.26 -25.85
C ALA A 253 -7.73 0.43 -25.29
N LEU A 254 -6.60 1.08 -25.03
CA LEU A 254 -5.44 0.43 -24.42
C LEU A 254 -5.66 0.13 -22.93
N ARG A 255 -6.34 1.04 -22.22
CA ARG A 255 -6.58 0.84 -20.78
C ARG A 255 -7.56 -0.30 -20.52
N ASP A 256 -8.54 -0.53 -21.37
CA ASP A 256 -9.47 -1.68 -21.31
C ASP A 256 -8.73 -3.02 -21.36
N GLU A 257 -7.62 -3.05 -22.10
CA GLU A 257 -6.77 -4.23 -22.20
C GLU A 257 -5.82 -4.39 -21.01
N LEU A 258 -5.18 -3.33 -20.57
CA LEU A 258 -4.18 -3.37 -19.51
C LEU A 258 -4.81 -3.39 -18.11
N VAL A 259 -5.88 -2.62 -17.91
CA VAL A 259 -6.59 -2.43 -16.63
C VAL A 259 -8.10 -2.64 -16.87
N PRO A 260 -8.60 -3.88 -16.85
CA PRO A 260 -9.98 -4.20 -17.24
C PRO A 260 -11.08 -3.45 -16.47
N LEU A 261 -10.76 -2.90 -15.29
CA LEU A 261 -11.66 -2.03 -14.53
C LEU A 261 -12.10 -0.79 -15.32
N ASN A 262 -11.30 -0.36 -16.30
CA ASN A 262 -11.62 0.77 -17.19
C ASN A 262 -12.95 0.62 -17.93
N LYS A 263 -13.31 -0.62 -18.29
CA LYS A 263 -14.62 -0.91 -18.94
C LYS A 263 -15.80 -0.48 -18.08
N LYS A 264 -15.63 -0.46 -16.75
CA LYS A 264 -16.65 -0.03 -15.80
C LYS A 264 -16.54 1.46 -15.48
N TYR A 265 -15.33 1.98 -15.43
CA TYR A 265 -15.02 3.37 -15.11
C TYR A 265 -14.02 3.90 -16.13
N PRO A 266 -14.50 4.40 -17.31
CA PRO A 266 -13.65 4.93 -18.37
C PRO A 266 -12.80 6.11 -17.91
N LEU A 267 -11.74 6.41 -18.67
CA LEU A 267 -10.77 7.46 -18.33
C LEU A 267 -11.43 8.79 -17.99
N ASN A 268 -12.46 9.19 -18.74
CA ASN A 268 -13.12 10.47 -18.46
C ASN A 268 -13.77 10.51 -17.07
N GLU A 269 -14.40 9.42 -16.64
CA GLU A 269 -14.99 9.31 -15.29
C GLU A 269 -13.89 9.26 -14.22
N LEU A 270 -12.81 8.50 -14.47
CA LEU A 270 -11.68 8.42 -13.59
C LEU A 270 -11.01 9.78 -13.37
N LEU A 271 -10.77 10.52 -14.47
CA LEU A 271 -10.14 11.83 -14.40
C LEU A 271 -11.04 12.84 -13.68
N ALA A 272 -12.37 12.82 -13.92
CA ALA A 272 -13.31 13.63 -13.16
C ALA A 272 -13.32 13.29 -11.67
N ALA A 273 -13.18 12.00 -11.29
CA ALA A 273 -13.02 11.60 -9.89
C ALA A 273 -11.69 12.11 -9.29
N CYS A 274 -10.61 12.14 -10.06
CA CYS A 274 -9.35 12.74 -9.63
C CYS A 274 -9.48 14.24 -9.37
N GLU A 275 -10.20 14.97 -10.22
CA GLU A 275 -10.48 16.40 -10.04
C GLU A 275 -11.25 16.65 -8.73
N ARG A 276 -12.33 15.90 -8.47
CA ARG A 276 -13.08 15.99 -7.21
C ARG A 276 -12.26 15.61 -5.99
N TYR A 277 -11.40 14.59 -6.11
CA TYR A 277 -10.53 14.17 -5.02
C TYR A 277 -9.52 15.25 -4.62
N LEU A 278 -9.00 16.02 -5.59
CA LEU A 278 -8.04 17.10 -5.36
C LEU A 278 -8.58 18.20 -4.44
N GLU A 279 -9.90 18.42 -4.40
CA GLU A 279 -10.53 19.40 -3.52
C GLU A 279 -10.27 19.11 -2.03
N PHE A 280 -10.06 17.83 -1.67
CA PHE A 280 -9.87 17.36 -0.29
C PHE A 280 -8.49 16.77 -0.03
N ALA A 281 -7.71 16.56 -1.08
CA ALA A 281 -6.43 15.88 -1.01
C ALA A 281 -5.41 16.65 -0.13
N PRO A 282 -4.55 15.95 0.63
CA PRO A 282 -3.52 16.60 1.44
C PRO A 282 -2.35 17.13 0.59
N ARG A 283 -2.32 16.82 -0.70
CA ARG A 283 -1.39 17.32 -1.71
C ARG A 283 -2.20 17.92 -2.85
N ASP A 284 -1.65 18.92 -3.49
CA ASP A 284 -2.25 19.60 -4.64
C ASP A 284 -2.10 18.86 -5.98
N PHE A 285 -1.67 17.59 -5.93
CA PHE A 285 -1.49 16.75 -7.12
C PHE A 285 -1.88 15.29 -6.88
N ILE A 286 -2.29 14.62 -7.94
CA ILE A 286 -2.44 13.15 -8.02
C ILE A 286 -1.14 12.54 -8.56
N THR A 287 -0.72 11.40 -8.01
CA THR A 287 0.37 10.63 -8.62
C THR A 287 -0.22 9.64 -9.61
N PHE A 288 0.08 9.78 -10.90
CA PHE A 288 -0.23 8.76 -11.90
C PHE A 288 0.92 7.78 -12.03
N GLU A 289 0.64 6.51 -11.77
CA GLU A 289 1.55 5.40 -11.99
C GLU A 289 1.41 4.89 -13.43
N TYR A 290 2.53 4.76 -14.13
CA TYR A 290 2.55 4.35 -15.53
C TYR A 290 3.65 3.32 -15.78
N VAL A 291 3.27 2.06 -15.96
CA VAL A 291 4.19 0.97 -16.28
C VAL A 291 4.66 1.09 -17.74
N MET A 292 5.95 0.95 -17.98
CA MET A 292 6.55 1.09 -19.31
C MET A 292 6.71 -0.27 -19.98
N LEU A 293 5.86 -0.53 -20.98
CA LEU A 293 5.74 -1.80 -21.69
C LEU A 293 6.18 -1.62 -23.15
N ASP A 294 7.20 -2.39 -23.55
CA ASP A 294 7.81 -2.29 -24.87
C ASP A 294 6.82 -2.55 -26.01
N GLY A 295 6.72 -1.60 -26.94
CA GLY A 295 5.81 -1.65 -28.08
C GLY A 295 4.31 -1.66 -27.75
N VAL A 296 3.93 -1.40 -26.48
CA VAL A 296 2.53 -1.46 -26.03
C VAL A 296 2.01 -0.06 -25.66
N ASN A 297 2.67 0.62 -24.73
CA ASN A 297 2.22 1.92 -24.22
C ASN A 297 3.32 2.99 -24.19
N ASP A 298 4.42 2.76 -24.85
CA ASP A 298 5.65 3.57 -24.76
C ASP A 298 5.96 4.40 -26.02
N SER A 299 5.03 4.53 -26.97
CA SER A 299 5.23 5.33 -28.19
C SER A 299 5.19 6.83 -27.91
N ASP A 300 5.72 7.65 -28.85
CA ASP A 300 5.68 9.11 -28.76
C ASP A 300 4.22 9.64 -28.80
N GLN A 301 3.33 8.93 -29.49
CA GLN A 301 1.89 9.23 -29.49
C GLN A 301 1.28 9.04 -28.10
N HIS A 302 1.66 7.97 -27.38
CA HIS A 302 1.22 7.75 -26.00
C HIS A 302 1.73 8.86 -25.06
N ALA A 303 2.99 9.32 -25.25
CA ALA A 303 3.50 10.45 -24.48
C ALA A 303 2.69 11.75 -24.73
N LYS A 304 2.31 12.05 -25.97
CA LYS A 304 1.44 13.19 -26.31
C LYS A 304 0.09 13.10 -25.62
N GLN A 305 -0.57 11.93 -25.67
CA GLN A 305 -1.85 11.70 -24.99
C GLN A 305 -1.74 11.86 -23.47
N LEU A 306 -0.63 11.41 -22.85
CA LEU A 306 -0.39 11.66 -21.42
C LEU A 306 -0.21 13.12 -21.08
N ILE A 307 0.43 13.90 -21.97
CA ILE A 307 0.57 15.35 -21.82
C ILE A 307 -0.82 16.01 -21.78
N ASP A 308 -1.75 15.58 -22.63
CA ASP A 308 -3.12 16.12 -22.65
C ASP A 308 -3.87 15.78 -21.34
N ILE A 309 -3.71 14.58 -20.80
CA ILE A 309 -4.25 14.21 -19.48
C ILE A 309 -3.65 15.10 -18.39
N ALA A 310 -2.33 15.26 -18.38
CA ALA A 310 -1.62 16.02 -17.34
C ALA A 310 -1.92 17.54 -17.40
N ARG A 311 -2.33 18.06 -18.55
CA ARG A 311 -2.83 19.44 -18.67
C ARG A 311 -4.20 19.63 -18.03
N ARG A 312 -5.00 18.58 -17.95
CA ARG A 312 -6.32 18.61 -17.32
C ARG A 312 -6.26 18.52 -15.80
N ILE A 313 -5.31 17.74 -15.28
CA ILE A 313 -5.23 17.41 -13.84
C ILE A 313 -3.86 17.75 -13.32
N ASN A 314 -3.78 18.51 -12.22
CA ASN A 314 -2.51 18.70 -11.54
C ASN A 314 -1.99 17.35 -11.04
N CYS A 315 -0.94 16.85 -11.66
CA CYS A 315 -0.43 15.51 -11.42
C CYS A 315 1.09 15.43 -11.48
N LYS A 316 1.59 14.34 -10.91
CA LYS A 316 2.95 13.85 -11.08
C LYS A 316 2.89 12.51 -11.79
N LEU A 317 3.70 12.30 -12.80
CA LEU A 317 3.86 11.02 -13.46
C LEU A 317 5.02 10.23 -12.86
N ASN A 318 4.75 8.99 -12.54
CA ASN A 318 5.74 8.04 -12.04
C ASN A 318 5.87 6.88 -13.05
N LEU A 319 6.92 6.90 -13.86
CA LEU A 319 7.19 5.89 -14.85
C LEU A 319 7.84 4.68 -14.17
N ILE A 320 7.22 3.52 -14.32
CA ILE A 320 7.67 2.27 -13.71
C ILE A 320 8.25 1.37 -14.81
N PRO A 321 9.57 1.16 -14.88
CA PRO A 321 10.12 0.13 -15.72
C PRO A 321 9.45 -1.21 -15.40
N PHE A 322 8.86 -1.87 -16.38
CA PHE A 322 8.15 -3.13 -16.16
C PHE A 322 9.08 -4.18 -15.58
N ASN A 323 8.63 -4.90 -14.57
CA ASN A 323 9.34 -6.03 -13.98
C ASN A 323 8.70 -7.32 -14.49
N PRO A 324 9.35 -8.01 -15.45
CA PRO A 324 8.79 -9.22 -16.07
C PRO A 324 8.55 -10.33 -15.04
N PHE A 325 7.52 -11.11 -15.26
CA PHE A 325 7.25 -12.36 -14.56
C PHE A 325 6.76 -13.43 -15.56
N PRO A 326 6.91 -14.74 -15.27
CA PRO A 326 6.78 -15.79 -16.29
C PRO A 326 5.46 -15.80 -17.08
N ALA A 327 4.34 -15.44 -16.43
CA ALA A 327 3.01 -15.48 -17.05
C ALA A 327 2.62 -14.19 -17.77
N SER A 328 3.43 -13.11 -17.72
CA SER A 328 3.04 -11.79 -18.23
C SER A 328 2.95 -11.74 -19.77
N GLY A 329 3.90 -12.39 -20.45
CA GLY A 329 4.08 -12.28 -21.89
C GLY A 329 4.41 -10.88 -22.39
N LEU A 330 4.67 -9.93 -21.49
CA LEU A 330 5.02 -8.54 -21.75
C LEU A 330 6.52 -8.31 -21.57
N GLN A 331 7.05 -7.27 -22.20
CA GLN A 331 8.45 -6.90 -22.14
C GLN A 331 8.62 -5.50 -21.53
N ARG A 332 9.76 -5.29 -20.87
CA ARG A 332 10.18 -3.97 -20.37
C ARG A 332 10.63 -3.10 -21.53
N SER A 333 10.14 -1.87 -21.61
CA SER A 333 10.71 -0.86 -22.53
C SER A 333 12.19 -0.66 -22.28
N SER A 334 12.97 -0.46 -23.34
CA SER A 334 14.39 -0.20 -23.21
C SER A 334 14.69 1.06 -22.38
N ALA A 335 15.84 1.10 -21.71
CA ALA A 335 16.24 2.27 -20.92
C ALA A 335 16.31 3.56 -21.74
N SER A 336 16.69 3.47 -23.04
CA SER A 336 16.67 4.59 -23.97
C SER A 336 15.25 5.05 -24.27
N ARG A 337 14.31 4.13 -24.50
CA ARG A 337 12.90 4.44 -24.75
C ARG A 337 12.26 5.12 -23.54
N ILE A 338 12.46 4.59 -22.34
CA ILE A 338 11.95 5.19 -21.09
C ILE A 338 12.49 6.62 -20.92
N ARG A 339 13.78 6.83 -21.22
CA ARG A 339 14.41 8.15 -21.11
C ARG A 339 13.82 9.15 -22.09
N ILE A 340 13.63 8.76 -23.37
CA ILE A 340 13.00 9.62 -24.39
C ILE A 340 11.56 9.95 -24.00
N PHE A 341 10.79 8.96 -23.58
CA PHE A 341 9.42 9.13 -23.14
C PHE A 341 9.31 10.08 -21.93
N ALA A 342 10.18 9.90 -20.92
CA ALA A 342 10.25 10.81 -19.77
C ALA A 342 10.62 12.24 -20.20
N GLN A 343 11.55 12.40 -21.16
CA GLN A 343 11.97 13.70 -21.66
C GLN A 343 10.82 14.44 -22.34
N HIS A 344 10.00 13.78 -23.16
CA HIS A 344 8.81 14.39 -23.77
C HIS A 344 7.84 14.97 -22.72
N LEU A 345 7.64 14.25 -21.61
CA LEU A 345 6.78 14.71 -20.52
C LEU A 345 7.40 15.89 -19.76
N MET A 346 8.70 15.83 -19.48
CA MET A 346 9.43 16.90 -18.80
C MET A 346 9.52 18.18 -19.64
N ASP A 347 9.73 18.07 -20.95
CA ASP A 347 9.76 19.19 -21.89
C ASP A 347 8.38 19.89 -21.98
N ALA A 348 7.30 19.14 -21.73
CA ALA A 348 5.95 19.69 -21.59
C ALA A 348 5.66 20.28 -20.20
N GLY A 349 6.66 20.36 -19.30
CA GLY A 349 6.54 20.91 -17.95
C GLY A 349 5.91 19.97 -16.92
N ILE A 350 5.76 18.68 -17.24
CA ILE A 350 5.13 17.70 -16.33
C ILE A 350 6.19 17.12 -15.39
N VAL A 351 5.91 17.17 -14.08
CA VAL A 351 6.77 16.53 -13.06
C VAL A 351 6.76 15.02 -13.28
N THR A 352 7.87 14.51 -13.77
CA THR A 352 8.03 13.10 -14.14
C THR A 352 9.19 12.47 -13.39
N THR A 353 8.96 11.29 -12.82
CA THR A 353 10.01 10.48 -12.19
C THR A 353 10.06 9.10 -12.84
N VAL A 354 11.26 8.57 -13.02
CA VAL A 354 11.47 7.17 -13.40
C VAL A 354 11.82 6.39 -12.13
N ARG A 355 11.02 5.41 -11.79
CA ARG A 355 11.22 4.62 -10.59
C ARG A 355 12.44 3.73 -10.72
N LYS A 356 13.31 3.77 -9.72
CA LYS A 356 14.40 2.78 -9.59
C LYS A 356 13.82 1.47 -9.09
N THR A 357 14.14 0.36 -9.72
CA THR A 357 13.82 -0.96 -9.20
C THR A 357 14.56 -1.18 -7.88
N ARG A 358 13.87 -1.64 -6.86
CA ARG A 358 14.39 -1.98 -5.54
C ARG A 358 14.04 -3.42 -5.23
N GLY A 359 14.96 -4.15 -4.55
CA GLY A 359 14.73 -5.54 -4.20
C GLY A 359 14.55 -6.46 -5.41
N ASP A 360 15.21 -6.19 -6.53
CA ASP A 360 15.10 -6.97 -7.77
C ASP A 360 15.57 -8.42 -7.58
N ASP A 361 16.58 -8.60 -6.72
CA ASP A 361 17.16 -9.90 -6.34
C ASP A 361 16.24 -10.77 -5.46
N ILE A 362 15.15 -10.19 -4.94
CA ILE A 362 14.18 -10.88 -4.08
C ILE A 362 12.73 -10.76 -4.61
N ASP A 363 12.52 -10.41 -5.88
CA ASP A 363 11.21 -10.19 -6.49
C ASP A 363 10.29 -9.26 -5.66
N ALA A 364 10.85 -8.18 -5.12
CA ALA A 364 10.14 -7.22 -4.28
C ALA A 364 9.68 -5.96 -5.04
N ALA A 365 9.87 -5.91 -6.35
CA ALA A 365 9.50 -4.77 -7.15
C ALA A 365 7.99 -4.68 -7.40
N CYS A 366 7.51 -3.49 -7.75
CA CYS A 366 6.10 -3.26 -8.04
C CYS A 366 5.60 -4.16 -9.18
N GLY A 367 4.45 -4.79 -8.98
CA GLY A 367 3.84 -5.72 -9.92
C GLY A 367 4.36 -7.16 -9.84
N GLN A 368 5.43 -7.43 -9.07
CA GLN A 368 5.99 -8.78 -8.90
C GLN A 368 5.43 -9.52 -7.69
N LEU A 369 4.78 -8.83 -6.75
CA LEU A 369 4.28 -9.47 -5.53
C LEU A 369 3.34 -10.62 -5.87
N ALA A 370 3.72 -11.80 -5.43
CA ALA A 370 3.10 -13.06 -5.76
C ALA A 370 3.01 -13.95 -4.50
N GLY A 371 2.19 -13.55 -3.55
CA GLY A 371 1.90 -14.39 -2.40
C GLY A 371 1.30 -15.73 -2.80
N GLU A 372 0.89 -16.53 -1.85
CA GLU A 372 0.15 -17.77 -2.10
C GLU A 372 -1.35 -17.45 -2.11
N VAL A 373 -2.03 -17.70 -3.23
CA VAL A 373 -3.44 -17.37 -3.40
C VAL A 373 -4.21 -18.60 -3.93
N LYS A 374 -5.20 -19.05 -3.17
CA LYS A 374 -6.19 -20.01 -3.66
C LYS A 374 -7.29 -19.26 -4.37
N ASP A 375 -7.20 -19.15 -5.69
CA ASP A 375 -8.19 -18.43 -6.50
C ASP A 375 -9.59 -19.04 -6.36
N ARG A 376 -10.57 -18.22 -5.98
CA ARG A 376 -11.99 -18.59 -5.89
C ARG A 376 -12.83 -18.09 -7.05
N THR A 377 -12.22 -17.38 -7.99
CA THR A 377 -12.93 -16.66 -9.06
C THR A 377 -12.68 -17.26 -10.44
N ASN A 378 -11.80 -18.26 -10.53
CA ASN A 378 -11.27 -18.80 -11.80
C ASN A 378 -10.66 -17.70 -12.70
N LEU A 379 -10.23 -16.60 -12.08
CA LEU A 379 -9.65 -15.48 -12.80
C LEU A 379 -8.24 -15.81 -13.30
N SER A 380 -7.48 -16.58 -12.52
CA SER A 380 -6.17 -17.09 -12.90
C SER A 380 -6.23 -17.93 -14.17
N GLU A 381 -7.21 -18.84 -14.30
CA GLU A 381 -7.43 -19.63 -15.51
C GLU A 381 -7.84 -18.77 -16.70
N LYS A 382 -8.74 -17.80 -16.47
CA LYS A 382 -9.15 -16.84 -17.51
C LYS A 382 -7.98 -15.98 -17.99
N MET A 383 -7.11 -15.56 -17.09
CA MET A 383 -5.90 -14.80 -17.43
C MET A 383 -4.92 -15.65 -18.24
N ALA A 384 -4.69 -16.90 -17.85
CA ALA A 384 -3.83 -17.85 -18.58
C ALA A 384 -4.37 -18.18 -19.98
N ALA A 385 -5.70 -18.26 -20.14
CA ALA A 385 -6.35 -18.52 -21.43
C ALA A 385 -6.37 -17.30 -22.37
N ARG A 386 -6.14 -16.09 -21.88
CA ARG A 386 -6.10 -14.86 -22.68
C ARG A 386 -4.86 -14.86 -23.57
N LYS A 387 -5.03 -15.27 -24.84
CA LYS A 387 -3.99 -15.11 -25.87
C LYS A 387 -3.64 -13.62 -25.97
N MET A 388 -2.34 -13.33 -25.96
CA MET A 388 -1.85 -11.99 -26.26
C MET A 388 -2.25 -11.65 -27.71
N ILE A 389 -3.22 -10.77 -27.87
CA ILE A 389 -3.47 -10.12 -29.15
C ILE A 389 -2.39 -9.05 -29.24
N PRO A 390 -1.47 -9.11 -30.23
CA PRO A 390 -0.58 -7.99 -30.45
C PRO A 390 -1.45 -6.77 -30.77
N ILE A 391 -1.33 -5.73 -29.95
CA ILE A 391 -1.99 -4.45 -30.19
C ILE A 391 -1.27 -3.84 -31.39
N LYS A 392 -1.77 -4.11 -32.59
CA LYS A 392 -1.30 -3.40 -33.78
C LYS A 392 -1.79 -1.96 -33.63
N GLU A 393 -0.86 -1.03 -33.61
CA GLU A 393 -1.20 0.40 -33.81
C GLU A 393 -1.97 0.50 -35.13
N THR A 394 -3.23 0.88 -35.06
CA THR A 394 -3.95 1.34 -36.23
C THR A 394 -3.39 2.72 -36.58
N HIS A 395 -2.44 2.74 -37.51
CA HIS A 395 -2.03 3.95 -38.20
C HIS A 395 -3.25 4.47 -38.98
N THR A 396 -3.94 5.45 -38.47
CA THR A 396 -4.81 6.34 -39.20
C THR A 396 -4.40 7.79 -38.91
#